data_8fa70772c8c60fb94eb48721e18f9aed
#
_entry.id   8fa70772c8c60fb94eb48721e18f9aed
#
_cell.length_a   1.000
_cell.length_b   1.000
_cell.length_c   1.000
_cell.angle_alpha   90.00
_cell.angle_beta   90.00
_cell.angle_gamma   90.00
#
_symmetry.space_group_name_H-M   'P 1'
#
loop_
_entity.id
_entity.type
_entity.pdbx_description
1 polymer ?
#
loop_
_entity_poly.entity_id
_entity_poly.type
_entity_poly.pdbx_seq_one_letter_code
_entity_poly.pdbx_strand_id
1 'polypeptide(L)'
;ILELRQNPDPELSALADYVYGHVFVRYTMKQWGQTPEEIDPNTTARVPVFLSRDCRYFQDSYQGMPLSGYTPLFQQMLEHPNIEVRLNVDASDLLDLRGPELLFDERPFSGPVVYTGAADELFGCVFGRLPYRTLDFQFETLPTDCFQTHGTVNYTVDEDFTRITEFKHMTGQRMPGVTTIVREYSKPYTGSIQEIPYYAI
;
A
#
# COMPACT_ATOMS: atom_id res chain seq x y z
N ILE A 1 -13.29 -16.83 -7.95
CA ILE A 1 -13.70 -16.25 -9.24
C ILE A 1 -13.32 -17.18 -10.40
N LEU A 2 -12.11 -17.67 -10.49
CA LEU A 2 -11.68 -18.53 -11.61
C LEU A 2 -12.55 -19.80 -11.75
N GLU A 3 -12.91 -20.45 -10.63
CA GLU A 3 -13.83 -21.59 -10.63
C GLU A 3 -15.24 -21.20 -11.05
N LEU A 4 -15.73 -20.03 -10.62
CA LEU A 4 -17.06 -19.53 -11.00
C LEU A 4 -17.15 -19.22 -12.49
N ARG A 5 -16.07 -18.81 -13.14
CA ARG A 5 -16.02 -18.60 -14.60
C ARG A 5 -16.25 -19.90 -15.40
N GLN A 6 -16.01 -21.05 -14.78
CA GLN A 6 -16.25 -22.38 -15.37
C GLN A 6 -17.58 -22.98 -14.91
N ASN A 7 -18.43 -22.21 -14.22
CA ASN A 7 -19.72 -22.70 -13.75
C ASN A 7 -20.64 -23.01 -14.93
N PRO A 8 -21.39 -24.14 -14.92
CA PRO A 8 -22.33 -24.50 -15.99
C PRO A 8 -23.52 -23.54 -16.08
N ASP A 9 -23.82 -22.79 -15.03
CA ASP A 9 -24.85 -21.75 -15.05
C ASP A 9 -24.28 -20.51 -15.78
N PRO A 10 -24.91 -20.11 -16.93
CA PRO A 10 -24.41 -19.01 -17.73
C PRO A 10 -24.49 -17.64 -17.04
N GLU A 11 -25.43 -17.44 -16.13
CA GLU A 11 -25.56 -16.17 -15.39
C GLU A 11 -24.42 -16.03 -14.37
N LEU A 12 -24.08 -17.12 -13.66
CA LEU A 12 -22.96 -17.14 -12.72
C LEU A 12 -21.61 -16.99 -13.44
N SER A 13 -21.44 -17.67 -14.57
CA SER A 13 -20.24 -17.57 -15.38
C SER A 13 -20.07 -16.14 -15.94
N ALA A 14 -21.13 -15.53 -16.49
CA ALA A 14 -21.09 -14.16 -16.99
C ALA A 14 -20.80 -13.13 -15.90
N LEU A 15 -21.39 -13.31 -14.71
CA LEU A 15 -21.08 -12.45 -13.55
C LEU A 15 -19.61 -12.58 -13.13
N ALA A 16 -19.10 -13.81 -13.08
CA ALA A 16 -17.71 -14.06 -12.72
C ALA A 16 -16.72 -13.48 -13.75
N ASP A 17 -17.03 -13.55 -15.04
CA ASP A 17 -16.25 -12.94 -16.12
C ASP A 17 -16.26 -11.41 -16.00
N TYR A 18 -17.42 -10.81 -15.72
CA TYR A 18 -17.53 -9.37 -15.51
C TYR A 18 -16.65 -8.92 -14.33
N VAL A 19 -16.78 -9.57 -13.17
CA VAL A 19 -15.99 -9.24 -11.97
C VAL A 19 -14.50 -9.46 -12.23
N TYR A 20 -14.13 -10.57 -12.87
CA TYR A 20 -12.73 -10.84 -13.19
C TYR A 20 -12.13 -9.75 -14.09
N GLY A 21 -12.82 -9.42 -15.18
CA GLY A 21 -12.34 -8.41 -16.13
C GLY A 21 -12.26 -7.01 -15.55
N HIS A 22 -13.29 -6.58 -14.83
CA HIS A 22 -13.38 -5.19 -14.34
C HIS A 22 -12.65 -4.94 -13.01
N VAL A 23 -12.65 -5.91 -12.12
CA VAL A 23 -12.02 -5.75 -10.79
C VAL A 23 -10.59 -6.29 -10.78
N PHE A 24 -10.38 -7.52 -11.26
CA PHE A 24 -9.07 -8.14 -11.16
C PHE A 24 -8.12 -7.72 -12.30
N VAL A 25 -8.51 -7.93 -13.55
CA VAL A 25 -7.60 -7.68 -14.69
C VAL A 25 -7.26 -6.19 -14.79
N ARG A 26 -8.27 -5.34 -14.98
CA ARG A 26 -8.04 -3.91 -15.23
C ARG A 26 -7.39 -3.19 -14.05
N TYR A 27 -7.84 -3.49 -12.82
CA TYR A 27 -7.22 -2.90 -11.64
C TYR A 27 -5.78 -3.36 -11.44
N THR A 28 -5.49 -4.64 -11.68
CA THR A 28 -4.14 -5.19 -11.61
C THR A 28 -3.22 -4.52 -12.63
N MET A 29 -3.66 -4.41 -13.88
CA MET A 29 -2.88 -3.72 -14.91
C MET A 29 -2.60 -2.25 -14.56
N LYS A 30 -3.60 -1.56 -14.00
CA LYS A 30 -3.46 -0.17 -13.57
C LYS A 30 -2.49 -0.02 -12.39
N GLN A 31 -2.62 -0.90 -11.39
CA GLN A 31 -1.82 -0.85 -10.16
C GLN A 31 -0.39 -1.33 -10.36
N TRP A 32 -0.22 -2.42 -11.12
CA TRP A 32 1.05 -3.13 -11.25
C TRP A 32 1.74 -2.91 -12.60
N GLY A 33 1.00 -2.47 -13.62
CA GLY A 33 1.48 -2.34 -14.99
C GLY A 33 1.67 -3.68 -15.70
N GLN A 34 1.12 -4.76 -15.13
CA GLN A 34 1.22 -6.15 -15.60
C GLN A 34 -0.15 -6.82 -15.55
N THR A 35 -0.34 -7.88 -16.33
CA THR A 35 -1.55 -8.69 -16.27
C THR A 35 -1.57 -9.59 -15.03
N PRO A 36 -2.74 -10.10 -14.60
CA PRO A 36 -2.79 -11.05 -13.47
C PRO A 36 -1.97 -12.32 -13.67
N GLU A 37 -1.73 -12.72 -14.92
CA GLU A 37 -0.94 -13.90 -15.28
C GLU A 37 0.58 -13.66 -15.15
N GLU A 38 1.01 -12.41 -15.20
CA GLU A 38 2.43 -12.01 -15.11
C GLU A 38 2.89 -11.75 -13.68
N ILE A 39 1.97 -11.58 -12.74
CA ILE A 39 2.30 -11.32 -11.32
C ILE A 39 2.04 -12.55 -10.47
N ASP A 40 2.69 -12.58 -9.29
CA ASP A 40 2.48 -13.66 -8.33
C ASP A 40 0.99 -13.76 -7.93
N PRO A 41 0.35 -14.94 -8.07
CA PRO A 41 -1.05 -15.14 -7.69
C PRO A 41 -1.40 -14.70 -6.26
N ASN A 42 -0.45 -14.77 -5.33
CA ASN A 42 -0.63 -14.30 -3.95
C ASN A 42 -0.87 -12.78 -3.88
N THR A 43 -0.39 -12.03 -4.86
CA THR A 43 -0.60 -10.57 -4.93
C THR A 43 -2.08 -10.23 -5.17
N THR A 44 -2.74 -10.96 -6.06
CA THR A 44 -4.18 -10.80 -6.36
C THR A 44 -5.08 -11.51 -5.36
N ALA A 45 -4.62 -12.62 -4.77
CA ALA A 45 -5.37 -13.38 -3.78
C ALA A 45 -5.65 -12.62 -2.47
N ARG A 46 -4.95 -11.51 -2.22
CA ARG A 46 -5.18 -10.65 -1.06
C ARG A 46 -6.52 -9.92 -1.07
N VAL A 47 -7.14 -9.78 -2.24
CA VAL A 47 -8.45 -9.15 -2.36
C VAL A 47 -9.52 -10.19 -2.02
N PRO A 48 -10.18 -10.11 -0.85
CA PRO A 48 -11.19 -11.08 -0.49
C PRO A 48 -12.45 -10.85 -1.32
N VAL A 49 -13.01 -11.93 -1.84
CA VAL A 49 -14.32 -11.92 -2.50
C VAL A 49 -15.21 -12.91 -1.77
N PHE A 50 -16.20 -12.41 -1.05
CA PHE A 50 -17.13 -13.21 -0.29
C PHE A 50 -18.56 -13.04 -0.81
N LEU A 51 -19.33 -14.12 -0.83
CA LEU A 51 -20.79 -14.07 -0.95
C LEU A 51 -21.37 -13.62 0.40
N SER A 52 -21.44 -12.31 0.62
CA SER A 52 -21.87 -11.73 1.88
C SER A 52 -22.68 -10.45 1.61
N ARG A 53 -23.54 -10.10 2.57
CA ARG A 53 -24.18 -8.77 2.62
C ARG A 53 -23.32 -7.75 3.38
N ASP A 54 -22.23 -8.19 4.00
CA ASP A 54 -21.22 -7.32 4.60
C ASP A 54 -20.33 -6.77 3.50
N CYS A 55 -20.40 -5.47 3.23
CA CYS A 55 -19.65 -4.77 2.20
C CYS A 55 -18.32 -4.16 2.71
N ARG A 56 -17.92 -4.45 3.95
CA ARG A 56 -16.62 -4.02 4.46
C ARG A 56 -15.50 -4.72 3.70
N TYR A 57 -14.44 -3.98 3.41
CA TYR A 57 -13.28 -4.53 2.73
C TYR A 57 -12.53 -5.54 3.61
N PHE A 58 -12.35 -5.22 4.90
CA PHE A 58 -11.75 -6.12 5.90
C PHE A 58 -12.81 -6.67 6.85
N GLN A 59 -12.59 -7.92 7.31
CA GLN A 59 -13.49 -8.63 8.22
C GLN A 59 -13.02 -8.60 9.67
N ASP A 60 -11.98 -7.81 9.98
CA ASP A 60 -11.43 -7.68 11.32
C ASP A 60 -12.48 -7.20 12.32
N SER A 61 -12.45 -7.78 13.52
CA SER A 61 -13.38 -7.43 14.61
C SER A 61 -13.19 -6.00 15.11
N TYR A 62 -11.96 -5.48 15.02
CA TYR A 62 -11.59 -4.14 15.43
C TYR A 62 -10.98 -3.38 14.25
N GLN A 63 -11.64 -2.32 13.85
CA GLN A 63 -11.19 -1.45 12.76
C GLN A 63 -11.34 -0.01 13.21
N GLY A 64 -10.34 0.81 12.98
CA GLY A 64 -10.38 2.21 13.38
C GLY A 64 -9.10 2.95 13.03
N MET A 65 -9.16 4.26 13.24
CA MET A 65 -8.03 5.16 13.15
C MET A 65 -7.70 5.72 14.53
N PRO A 66 -6.42 5.90 14.91
CA PRO A 66 -6.08 6.52 16.17
C PRO A 66 -6.66 7.94 16.24
N LEU A 67 -7.41 8.24 17.29
CA LEU A 67 -8.09 9.54 17.44
C LEU A 67 -7.12 10.73 17.41
N SER A 68 -5.94 10.57 18.00
CA SER A 68 -4.89 11.60 18.04
C SER A 68 -3.84 11.45 16.93
N GLY A 69 -4.11 10.61 15.92
CA GLY A 69 -3.17 10.29 14.85
C GLY A 69 -2.15 9.22 15.24
N TYR A 70 -1.33 8.82 14.26
CA TYR A 70 -0.37 7.73 14.43
C TYR A 70 0.87 8.10 15.26
N THR A 71 1.32 9.35 15.20
CA THR A 71 2.52 9.77 15.92
C THR A 71 2.43 9.53 17.43
N PRO A 72 1.36 9.96 18.14
CA PRO A 72 1.20 9.64 19.56
C PRO A 72 1.08 8.15 19.84
N LEU A 73 0.43 7.39 18.95
CA LEU A 73 0.34 5.94 19.08
C LEU A 73 1.73 5.29 19.07
N PHE A 74 2.55 5.61 18.07
CA PHE A 74 3.91 5.07 17.99
C PHE A 74 4.80 5.54 19.11
N GLN A 75 4.68 6.80 19.55
CA GLN A 75 5.40 7.30 20.71
C GLN A 75 5.11 6.45 21.95
N GLN A 76 3.84 6.16 22.24
CA GLN A 76 3.46 5.29 23.36
C GLN A 76 3.99 3.86 23.22
N MET A 77 3.95 3.30 22.01
CA MET A 77 4.49 1.95 21.76
C MET A 77 6.00 1.85 21.98
N LEU A 78 6.72 2.94 21.72
CA LEU A 78 8.18 3.01 21.80
C LEU A 78 8.67 3.55 23.16
N GLU A 79 7.77 4.00 24.04
CA GLU A 79 8.10 4.53 25.37
C GLU A 79 8.44 3.40 26.34
N HIS A 80 9.67 2.89 26.22
CA HIS A 80 10.20 1.84 27.09
C HIS A 80 11.69 2.06 27.34
N PRO A 81 12.22 1.87 28.58
CA PRO A 81 13.61 2.15 28.90
C PRO A 81 14.65 1.32 28.11
N ASN A 82 14.24 0.19 27.55
CA ASN A 82 15.11 -0.66 26.72
C ASN A 82 14.97 -0.37 25.21
N ILE A 83 14.23 0.65 24.83
CA ILE A 83 14.08 1.06 23.43
C ILE A 83 14.76 2.41 23.25
N GLU A 84 15.76 2.46 22.37
CA GLU A 84 16.39 3.69 21.90
C GLU A 84 15.88 4.02 20.50
N VAL A 85 15.27 5.19 20.34
CA VAL A 85 14.80 5.67 19.03
C VAL A 85 15.76 6.73 18.51
N ARG A 86 16.35 6.49 17.34
CA ARG A 86 17.18 7.47 16.64
C ARG A 86 16.45 7.94 15.40
N LEU A 87 16.12 9.22 15.34
CA LEU A 87 15.46 9.86 14.20
C LEU A 87 16.49 10.55 13.30
N ASN A 88 16.15 10.71 12.02
CA ASN A 88 17.02 11.33 11.01
C ASN A 88 18.37 10.61 10.84
N VAL A 89 18.38 9.31 11.01
CA VAL A 89 19.54 8.44 10.79
C VAL A 89 19.19 7.44 9.71
N ASP A 90 20.00 7.38 8.66
CA ASP A 90 19.89 6.33 7.66
C ASP A 90 20.52 5.04 8.20
N ALA A 91 19.86 3.92 7.99
CA ALA A 91 20.37 2.62 8.43
C ALA A 91 21.73 2.27 7.76
N SER A 92 21.94 2.73 6.53
CA SER A 92 23.21 2.52 5.80
C SER A 92 24.40 3.26 6.42
N ASP A 93 24.15 4.30 7.22
CA ASP A 93 25.21 5.00 7.96
C ASP A 93 25.68 4.21 9.19
N LEU A 94 24.85 3.29 9.67
CA LEU A 94 25.13 2.50 10.87
C LEU A 94 25.41 1.03 10.59
N LEU A 95 24.85 0.47 9.51
CA LEU A 95 24.97 -0.95 9.17
C LEU A 95 26.01 -1.14 8.08
N ASP A 96 27.05 -1.92 8.35
CA ASP A 96 27.97 -2.39 7.32
C ASP A 96 27.88 -3.90 7.17
N LEU A 97 27.43 -4.33 5.96
CA LEU A 97 27.22 -5.72 5.55
C LEU A 97 28.28 -6.19 4.54
N ARG A 98 29.29 -5.37 4.20
CA ARG A 98 30.26 -5.65 3.15
C ARG A 98 31.36 -6.63 3.57
N GLY A 99 31.58 -6.77 4.87
CA GLY A 99 32.57 -7.66 5.47
C GLY A 99 32.02 -9.04 5.80
N PRO A 100 32.85 -9.92 6.38
CA PRO A 100 32.42 -11.24 6.85
C PRO A 100 31.55 -11.18 8.11
N GLU A 101 31.56 -10.05 8.80
CA GLU A 101 30.79 -9.80 10.02
C GLU A 101 29.92 -8.56 9.82
N LEU A 102 28.71 -8.60 10.37
CA LEU A 102 27.86 -7.45 10.45
C LEU A 102 28.45 -6.43 11.43
N LEU A 103 28.62 -5.19 11.00
CA LEU A 103 28.98 -4.10 11.88
C LEU A 103 27.76 -3.20 12.11
N PHE A 104 27.61 -2.77 13.35
CA PHE A 104 26.68 -1.72 13.76
C PHE A 104 27.45 -0.62 14.47
N ASP A 105 27.38 0.60 13.97
CA ASP A 105 28.13 1.74 14.48
C ASP A 105 29.63 1.42 14.60
N GLU A 106 30.22 0.88 13.50
CA GLU A 106 31.61 0.46 13.34
C GLU A 106 32.06 -0.71 14.27
N ARG A 107 31.13 -1.37 14.95
CA ARG A 107 31.46 -2.48 15.88
C ARG A 107 30.79 -3.78 15.46
N PRO A 108 31.46 -4.92 15.65
CA PRO A 108 30.84 -6.21 15.42
C PRO A 108 29.53 -6.37 16.19
N PHE A 109 28.48 -6.78 15.48
CA PHE A 109 27.14 -6.95 16.05
C PHE A 109 26.60 -8.35 15.71
N SER A 110 26.23 -9.10 16.74
CA SER A 110 25.72 -10.48 16.61
C SER A 110 24.23 -10.61 16.90
N GLY A 111 23.54 -9.51 17.20
CA GLY A 111 22.11 -9.52 17.44
C GLY A 111 21.28 -9.61 16.14
N PRO A 112 19.98 -9.89 16.24
CA PRO A 112 19.09 -9.85 15.08
C PRO A 112 18.91 -8.42 14.57
N VAL A 113 18.88 -8.26 13.25
CA VAL A 113 18.57 -6.99 12.57
C VAL A 113 17.28 -7.19 11.77
N VAL A 114 16.33 -6.27 11.96
CA VAL A 114 15.10 -6.18 11.16
C VAL A 114 15.17 -4.91 10.34
N TYR A 115 15.34 -5.06 9.03
CA TYR A 115 15.38 -3.94 8.09
C TYR A 115 14.05 -3.90 7.33
N THR A 116 13.39 -2.73 7.35
CA THR A 116 12.08 -2.54 6.71
C THR A 116 12.14 -1.62 5.48
N GLY A 117 13.33 -1.17 5.09
CA GLY A 117 13.56 -0.41 3.86
C GLY A 117 13.62 -1.29 2.62
N ALA A 118 13.98 -0.70 1.47
CA ALA A 118 14.15 -1.42 0.22
C ALA A 118 15.36 -2.37 0.29
N ALA A 119 15.14 -3.66 0.00
CA ALA A 119 16.16 -4.69 0.17
C ALA A 119 17.40 -4.47 -0.70
N ASP A 120 17.22 -4.00 -1.92
CA ASP A 120 18.31 -3.67 -2.83
C ASP A 120 19.15 -2.48 -2.34
N GLU A 121 18.53 -1.49 -1.70
CA GLU A 121 19.22 -0.35 -1.11
C GLU A 121 20.10 -0.77 0.08
N LEU A 122 19.63 -1.71 0.90
CA LEU A 122 20.43 -2.28 2.00
C LEU A 122 21.77 -2.83 1.52
N PHE A 123 21.80 -3.43 0.31
CA PHE A 123 23.00 -3.97 -0.32
C PHE A 123 23.64 -3.01 -1.33
N GLY A 124 23.31 -1.71 -1.27
CA GLY A 124 23.87 -0.69 -2.17
C GLY A 124 23.58 -0.92 -3.65
N CYS A 125 22.49 -1.60 -3.97
CA CYS A 125 22.06 -1.95 -5.34
C CYS A 125 23.15 -2.65 -6.18
N VAL A 126 24.02 -3.45 -5.55
CA VAL A 126 25.17 -4.10 -6.24
C VAL A 126 24.76 -5.05 -7.37
N PHE A 127 23.55 -5.57 -7.33
CA PHE A 127 22.96 -6.41 -8.40
C PHE A 127 21.93 -5.66 -9.25
N GLY A 128 21.88 -4.34 -9.15
CA GLY A 128 20.84 -3.49 -9.75
C GLY A 128 19.67 -3.25 -8.83
N ARG A 129 18.75 -2.37 -9.26
CA ARG A 129 17.53 -2.08 -8.53
C ARG A 129 16.46 -3.14 -8.75
N LEU A 130 15.72 -3.47 -7.72
CA LEU A 130 14.51 -4.27 -7.84
C LEU A 130 13.39 -3.48 -8.54
N PRO A 131 12.48 -4.17 -9.25
CA PRO A 131 11.39 -3.51 -9.97
C PRO A 131 10.28 -3.08 -9.00
N TYR A 132 10.44 -1.92 -8.38
CA TYR A 132 9.41 -1.32 -7.53
C TYR A 132 8.41 -0.49 -8.33
N ARG A 133 7.20 -0.36 -7.77
CA ARG A 133 6.24 0.66 -8.13
C ARG A 133 6.31 1.80 -7.13
N THR A 134 5.90 2.99 -7.57
CA THR A 134 5.70 4.17 -6.73
C THR A 134 4.32 4.75 -6.96
N LEU A 135 3.91 5.66 -6.09
CA LEU A 135 2.64 6.39 -6.20
C LEU A 135 2.91 7.87 -6.36
N ASP A 136 2.16 8.50 -7.26
CA ASP A 136 2.01 9.94 -7.32
C ASP A 136 0.67 10.32 -6.68
N PHE A 137 0.71 11.27 -5.73
CA PHE A 137 -0.44 11.71 -4.96
C PHE A 137 -0.84 13.12 -5.36
N GLN A 138 -2.01 13.26 -5.96
CA GLN A 138 -2.56 14.56 -6.35
C GLN A 138 -3.66 14.98 -5.38
N PHE A 139 -3.35 15.96 -4.54
CA PHE A 139 -4.28 16.53 -3.57
C PHE A 139 -5.12 17.62 -4.21
N GLU A 140 -6.41 17.60 -3.93
CA GLU A 140 -7.35 18.62 -4.36
C GLU A 140 -8.29 19.00 -3.21
N THR A 141 -8.46 20.31 -2.97
CA THR A 141 -9.41 20.81 -1.99
C THR A 141 -10.62 21.41 -2.72
N LEU A 142 -11.79 20.92 -2.38
CA LEU A 142 -13.07 21.22 -3.04
C LEU A 142 -14.02 21.98 -2.12
N PRO A 143 -14.77 22.96 -2.63
CA PRO A 143 -15.74 23.74 -1.87
C PRO A 143 -17.08 22.99 -1.71
N THR A 144 -17.04 21.83 -1.08
CA THR A 144 -18.21 20.98 -0.80
C THR A 144 -18.04 20.26 0.52
N ASP A 145 -19.17 19.84 1.14
CA ASP A 145 -19.12 19.08 2.38
C ASP A 145 -18.49 17.69 2.22
N CYS A 146 -18.85 17.02 1.14
CA CYS A 146 -18.31 15.68 0.79
C CYS A 146 -18.20 15.56 -0.72
N PHE A 147 -17.16 14.85 -1.18
CA PHE A 147 -16.97 14.49 -2.56
C PHE A 147 -17.55 13.11 -2.89
N GLN A 148 -17.36 12.15 -1.97
CA GLN A 148 -17.81 10.78 -2.12
C GLN A 148 -18.46 10.26 -0.84
N THR A 149 -19.11 9.09 -0.89
CA THR A 149 -19.84 8.51 0.23
C THR A 149 -18.98 7.65 1.15
N HIS A 150 -17.76 7.32 0.73
CA HIS A 150 -16.84 6.44 1.44
C HIS A 150 -15.45 7.07 1.55
N GLY A 151 -14.68 6.65 2.54
CA GLY A 151 -13.32 7.15 2.76
C GLY A 151 -12.39 6.87 1.60
N THR A 152 -12.48 5.68 1.01
CA THR A 152 -11.69 5.29 -0.18
C THR A 152 -12.59 4.61 -1.20
N VAL A 153 -12.46 5.02 -2.47
CA VAL A 153 -13.14 4.42 -3.62
C VAL A 153 -12.08 4.03 -4.65
N ASN A 154 -12.07 2.78 -5.07
CA ASN A 154 -11.19 2.30 -6.14
C ASN A 154 -11.85 2.50 -7.51
N TYR A 155 -11.08 3.01 -8.45
CA TYR A 155 -11.46 3.24 -9.84
C TYR A 155 -10.76 2.22 -10.72
N THR A 156 -11.49 1.22 -11.15
CA THR A 156 -10.90 0.02 -11.74
C THR A 156 -10.84 0.05 -13.26
N VAL A 157 -11.56 0.94 -13.93
CA VAL A 157 -11.81 0.86 -15.38
C VAL A 157 -11.17 2.00 -16.17
N ASP A 158 -11.85 3.14 -16.32
CA ASP A 158 -11.54 4.12 -17.37
C ASP A 158 -10.59 5.24 -16.91
N GLU A 159 -10.56 5.52 -15.61
CA GLU A 159 -9.72 6.57 -15.04
C GLU A 159 -8.25 6.15 -15.04
N ASP A 160 -7.36 7.12 -15.16
CA ASP A 160 -5.91 6.91 -15.11
C ASP A 160 -5.34 6.80 -13.67
N PHE A 161 -6.11 7.22 -12.66
CA PHE A 161 -5.81 7.00 -11.25
C PHE A 161 -6.43 5.69 -10.73
N THR A 162 -5.85 5.15 -9.67
CA THR A 162 -6.27 3.87 -9.08
C THR A 162 -7.35 4.03 -8.04
N ARG A 163 -7.33 5.14 -7.28
CA ARG A 163 -8.31 5.42 -6.21
C ARG A 163 -8.39 6.89 -5.86
N ILE A 164 -9.50 7.24 -5.21
CA ILE A 164 -9.67 8.51 -4.52
C ILE A 164 -9.86 8.22 -3.04
N THR A 165 -9.12 8.94 -2.20
CA THR A 165 -9.30 8.93 -0.76
C THR A 165 -9.80 10.30 -0.28
N GLU A 166 -10.87 10.32 0.51
CA GLU A 166 -11.42 11.48 1.19
C GLU A 166 -11.25 11.31 2.70
N PHE A 167 -10.29 12.04 3.26
CA PHE A 167 -9.77 11.78 4.60
C PHE A 167 -10.76 12.00 5.73
N LYS A 168 -11.69 12.95 5.59
CA LYS A 168 -12.64 13.28 6.66
C LYS A 168 -13.54 12.09 7.07
N HIS A 169 -13.83 11.17 6.14
CA HIS A 169 -14.58 9.95 6.45
C HIS A 169 -13.84 9.00 7.39
N MET A 170 -12.49 8.99 7.33
CA MET A 170 -11.66 8.14 8.17
C MET A 170 -11.24 8.83 9.48
N THR A 171 -10.95 10.14 9.42
CA THR A 171 -10.45 10.90 10.58
C THR A 171 -11.53 11.46 11.47
N GLY A 172 -12.79 11.44 11.04
CA GLY A 172 -13.90 12.08 11.75
C GLY A 172 -13.86 13.61 11.74
N GLN A 173 -13.03 14.21 10.90
CA GLN A 173 -12.85 15.65 10.77
C GLN A 173 -14.16 16.34 10.35
N ARG A 174 -14.55 17.39 11.06
CA ARG A 174 -15.75 18.18 10.75
C ARG A 174 -15.34 19.55 10.22
N MET A 175 -15.39 19.70 8.91
CA MET A 175 -15.14 20.97 8.21
C MET A 175 -16.27 21.19 7.20
N PRO A 176 -17.31 21.96 7.57
CA PRO A 176 -18.40 22.28 6.65
C PRO A 176 -17.94 23.10 5.46
N GLY A 177 -18.52 22.83 4.30
CA GLY A 177 -18.28 23.59 3.07
C GLY A 177 -16.94 23.32 2.39
N VAL A 178 -16.09 22.41 2.92
CA VAL A 178 -14.80 22.09 2.29
C VAL A 178 -14.39 20.65 2.56
N THR A 179 -13.83 20.00 1.57
CA THR A 179 -13.22 18.69 1.70
C THR A 179 -11.92 18.59 0.90
N THR A 180 -10.99 17.75 1.34
CA THR A 180 -9.76 17.44 0.59
C THR A 180 -9.76 15.97 0.22
N ILE A 181 -9.51 15.72 -1.04
CA ILE A 181 -9.32 14.39 -1.62
C ILE A 181 -7.89 14.21 -2.10
N VAL A 182 -7.47 12.96 -2.25
CA VAL A 182 -6.25 12.60 -2.96
C VAL A 182 -6.55 11.58 -4.04
N ARG A 183 -6.05 11.81 -5.25
CA ARG A 183 -6.01 10.82 -6.33
C ARG A 183 -4.65 10.15 -6.34
N GLU A 184 -4.64 8.81 -6.44
CA GLU A 184 -3.42 8.02 -6.45
C GLU A 184 -3.15 7.49 -7.86
N TYR A 185 -1.96 7.80 -8.39
CA TYR A 185 -1.49 7.32 -9.69
C TYR A 185 -0.33 6.36 -9.47
N SER A 186 -0.51 5.09 -9.87
CA SER A 186 0.56 4.11 -9.80
C SER A 186 1.46 4.20 -11.02
N LYS A 187 2.78 4.24 -10.82
CA LYS A 187 3.78 4.30 -11.88
C LYS A 187 5.05 3.49 -11.54
N PRO A 188 5.88 3.13 -12.52
CA PRO A 188 7.18 2.53 -12.23
C PRO A 188 8.05 3.44 -11.35
N TYR A 189 8.75 2.84 -10.39
CA TYR A 189 9.76 3.54 -9.60
C TYR A 189 11.02 3.74 -10.42
N THR A 190 11.53 4.97 -10.49
CA THR A 190 12.71 5.31 -11.30
C THR A 190 14.00 5.45 -10.48
N GLY A 191 13.90 5.43 -9.16
CA GLY A 191 15.00 5.69 -8.26
C GLY A 191 15.25 7.19 -8.02
N SER A 192 14.31 8.04 -8.41
CA SER A 192 14.36 9.47 -8.10
C SER A 192 14.22 9.70 -6.60
N ILE A 193 14.96 10.68 -6.06
CA ILE A 193 14.89 11.07 -4.63
C ILE A 193 13.49 11.57 -4.21
N GLN A 194 12.66 11.96 -5.17
CA GLN A 194 11.27 12.40 -4.93
C GLN A 194 10.28 11.25 -4.93
N GLU A 195 10.71 10.05 -5.27
CA GLU A 195 9.88 8.86 -5.33
C GLU A 195 10.19 7.93 -4.17
N ILE A 196 9.19 7.24 -3.69
CA ILE A 196 9.33 6.22 -2.65
C ILE A 196 9.04 4.87 -3.28
N PRO A 197 9.91 3.86 -3.13
CA PRO A 197 9.59 2.49 -3.53
C PRO A 197 8.46 1.97 -2.65
N TYR A 198 7.28 1.79 -3.23
CA TYR A 198 6.07 1.49 -2.46
C TYR A 198 5.81 -0.01 -2.37
N TYR A 199 5.92 -0.73 -3.48
CA TYR A 199 5.85 -2.20 -3.50
C TYR A 199 6.72 -2.78 -4.60
N ALA A 200 7.34 -3.93 -4.29
CA ALA A 200 8.04 -4.75 -5.28
C ALA A 200 7.04 -5.47 -6.20
N ILE A 201 7.42 -5.65 -7.44
CA ILE A 201 6.67 -6.42 -8.44
C ILE A 201 7.16 -7.87 -8.41
#